data_f878a0774ef4c938f1309a10391c6e6c
#
_entry.id   f878a0774ef4c938f1309a10391c6e6c
#
_cell.length_a   1.000
_cell.length_b   1.000
_cell.length_c   1.000
_cell.angle_alpha   90.00
_cell.angle_beta   90.00
_cell.angle_gamma   90.00
#
_symmetry.space_group_name_H-M   'P 1'
#
loop_
_entity.id
_entity.type
_entity.pdbx_description
1 polymer ?
#
loop_
_entity_poly.entity_id
_entity_poly.type
_entity_poly.pdbx_seq_one_letter_code
_entity_poly.pdbx_strand_id
1 'polypeptide(L)'
;MFKKLRSIIFKLDPELAHNLAIKALKYNYIPNNKIPANSLIETEIFWKKISNPIGLAAGFDKDAEVYNSLYKLGFGFVEVGTITPFKQYGNPKPRVFRLEEDEALINRLGFNSSGADVVSSRIRSTPPNGVLGINIGPNKATKNRVEDYLINLRKFYNLADYLTVNISSPNTENLRSFHNSNELSELLSEIEKEKKILKSNIPIIVKISPDIDDNDVEKISKLLLKYNISSVIISNSTDSNRENLKNINKLEKGGLSGKPLEAKSNFLINKFYKILGSKIKIIGVGGVDSGKSAYEKIINGASLVQLYTGMVYQGPNIAYKISKELIEITKNHSVKNISELVGIKKWSWLVTLERLYNHIFYVKKMWINWKNTS
;
A
#
# COMPACT_ATOMS: atom_id res chain seq x y z
N MET A 1 11.03 -2.89 -24.62
CA MET A 1 11.20 -4.36 -24.58
C MET A 1 10.05 -5.06 -23.82
N PHE A 2 9.75 -4.72 -22.57
CA PHE A 2 8.69 -5.39 -21.78
C PHE A 2 7.29 -5.36 -22.44
N LYS A 3 6.87 -4.24 -23.04
CA LYS A 3 5.57 -4.16 -23.74
C LYS A 3 5.37 -5.23 -24.84
N LYS A 4 6.44 -5.61 -25.58
CA LYS A 4 6.38 -6.70 -26.57
C LYS A 4 6.33 -8.08 -25.88
N LEU A 5 7.09 -8.26 -24.81
CA LEU A 5 7.09 -9.51 -24.04
C LEU A 5 5.77 -9.71 -23.27
N ARG A 6 5.14 -8.63 -22.81
CA ARG A 6 3.86 -8.66 -22.09
C ARG A 6 2.76 -9.35 -22.90
N SER A 7 2.66 -9.09 -24.21
CA SER A 7 1.62 -9.71 -25.06
C SER A 7 1.75 -11.24 -25.13
N ILE A 8 2.97 -11.77 -24.97
CA ILE A 8 3.22 -13.21 -24.91
C ILE A 8 2.90 -13.73 -23.51
N ILE A 9 3.40 -13.07 -22.48
CA ILE A 9 3.17 -13.45 -21.08
C ILE A 9 1.68 -13.45 -20.73
N PHE A 10 0.91 -12.52 -21.29
CA PHE A 10 -0.51 -12.39 -21.00
C PHE A 10 -1.38 -13.48 -21.62
N LYS A 11 -0.86 -14.27 -22.57
CA LYS A 11 -1.51 -15.49 -23.05
C LYS A 11 -1.46 -16.65 -22.03
N LEU A 12 -0.53 -16.57 -21.05
CA LEU A 12 -0.44 -17.56 -19.98
C LEU A 12 -1.46 -17.29 -18.89
N ASP A 13 -1.87 -18.34 -18.17
CA ASP A 13 -2.61 -18.21 -16.92
C ASP A 13 -1.91 -17.21 -15.97
N PRO A 14 -2.66 -16.32 -15.28
CA PRO A 14 -2.05 -15.29 -14.43
C PRO A 14 -1.17 -15.82 -13.30
N GLU A 15 -1.56 -16.93 -12.64
CA GLU A 15 -0.73 -17.52 -11.57
C GLU A 15 0.48 -18.26 -12.13
N LEU A 16 0.36 -18.88 -13.31
CA LEU A 16 1.51 -19.48 -14.00
C LEU A 16 2.54 -18.42 -14.36
N ALA A 17 2.11 -17.31 -14.96
CA ALA A 17 2.99 -16.19 -15.30
C ALA A 17 3.66 -15.59 -14.06
N HIS A 18 2.93 -15.47 -12.95
CA HIS A 18 3.47 -15.04 -11.67
C HIS A 18 4.55 -16.00 -11.15
N ASN A 19 4.31 -17.31 -11.17
CA ASN A 19 5.28 -18.32 -10.74
C ASN A 19 6.54 -18.30 -11.59
N LEU A 20 6.42 -18.06 -12.89
CA LEU A 20 7.58 -17.88 -13.79
C LEU A 20 8.38 -16.63 -13.42
N ALA A 21 7.71 -15.52 -13.09
CA ALA A 21 8.37 -14.31 -12.62
C ALA A 21 9.12 -14.53 -11.30
N ILE A 22 8.54 -15.24 -10.33
CA ILE A 22 9.23 -15.63 -9.08
C ILE A 22 10.46 -16.48 -9.37
N LYS A 23 10.36 -17.46 -10.29
CA LYS A 23 11.52 -18.27 -10.70
C LYS A 23 12.61 -17.42 -11.33
N ALA A 24 12.28 -16.51 -12.24
CA ALA A 24 13.24 -15.61 -12.86
C ALA A 24 13.96 -14.74 -11.83
N LEU A 25 13.24 -14.23 -10.83
CA LEU A 25 13.79 -13.48 -9.70
C LEU A 25 14.74 -14.34 -8.83
N LYS A 26 14.38 -15.58 -8.55
CA LYS A 26 15.24 -16.52 -7.79
C LYS A 26 16.58 -16.79 -8.49
N TYR A 27 16.56 -16.93 -9.79
CA TYR A 27 17.77 -17.18 -10.59
C TYR A 27 18.50 -15.90 -11.02
N ASN A 28 18.11 -14.74 -10.49
CA ASN A 28 18.68 -13.43 -10.85
C ASN A 28 18.65 -13.09 -12.36
N TYR A 29 17.72 -13.65 -13.13
CA TYR A 29 17.47 -13.27 -14.52
C TYR A 29 16.65 -11.96 -14.58
N ILE A 30 17.20 -10.91 -13.98
CA ILE A 30 16.53 -9.62 -13.84
C ILE A 30 17.52 -8.47 -14.07
N PRO A 31 17.05 -7.33 -14.58
CA PRO A 31 17.88 -6.14 -14.66
C PRO A 31 18.27 -5.65 -13.26
N ASN A 32 19.51 -5.19 -13.12
CA ASN A 32 19.95 -4.50 -11.92
C ASN A 32 19.72 -3.00 -12.10
N ASN A 33 18.62 -2.51 -11.55
CA ASN A 33 18.17 -1.12 -11.69
C ASN A 33 18.36 -0.35 -10.39
N LYS A 34 19.53 -0.44 -9.77
CA LYS A 34 19.83 0.38 -8.59
C LYS A 34 19.67 1.87 -8.94
N ILE A 35 18.84 2.55 -8.17
CA ILE A 35 18.71 4.00 -8.26
C ILE A 35 19.90 4.60 -7.54
N PRO A 36 20.70 5.48 -8.18
CA PRO A 36 21.74 6.23 -7.48
C PRO A 36 21.10 7.02 -6.33
N ALA A 37 21.84 7.15 -5.22
CA ALA A 37 21.44 7.99 -4.12
C ALA A 37 21.09 9.40 -4.62
N ASN A 38 19.91 9.89 -4.26
CA ASN A 38 19.42 11.19 -4.67
C ASN A 38 18.62 11.83 -3.55
N SER A 39 19.15 12.92 -2.98
CA SER A 39 18.54 13.60 -1.84
C SER A 39 17.12 14.10 -2.08
N LEU A 40 16.72 14.30 -3.35
CA LEU A 40 15.36 14.74 -3.70
C LEU A 40 14.29 13.69 -3.36
N ILE A 41 14.63 12.39 -3.37
CA ILE A 41 13.67 11.30 -3.14
C ILE A 41 14.11 10.32 -2.05
N GLU A 42 15.31 10.48 -1.47
CA GLU A 42 15.68 9.74 -0.27
C GLU A 42 14.71 10.04 0.85
N THR A 43 14.33 9.02 1.60
CA THR A 43 13.39 9.16 2.71
C THR A 43 13.68 8.14 3.79
N GLU A 44 12.84 8.12 4.81
CA GLU A 44 12.97 7.18 5.92
C GLU A 44 11.68 6.39 6.12
N ILE A 45 11.85 5.09 6.32
CA ILE A 45 10.82 4.23 6.87
C ILE A 45 11.23 3.84 8.30
N PHE A 46 10.47 4.34 9.27
CA PHE A 46 10.79 4.30 10.70
C PHE A 46 12.16 4.95 10.95
N TRP A 47 13.18 4.16 11.31
CA TRP A 47 14.56 4.63 11.58
C TRP A 47 15.56 4.26 10.48
N LYS A 48 15.10 3.64 9.39
CA LYS A 48 15.97 3.22 8.27
C LYS A 48 15.84 4.17 7.09
N LYS A 49 16.99 4.66 6.60
CA LYS A 49 17.05 5.39 5.34
C LYS A 49 16.84 4.45 4.17
N ILE A 50 16.07 4.90 3.20
CA ILE A 50 15.79 4.21 1.94
C ILE A 50 16.03 5.17 0.77
N SER A 51 16.49 4.62 -0.36
CA SER A 51 16.90 5.40 -1.54
C SER A 51 15.75 6.10 -2.25
N ASN A 52 14.52 5.68 -2.02
CA ASN A 52 13.32 6.24 -2.63
C ASN A 52 12.06 5.78 -1.89
N PRO A 53 10.92 6.49 -2.02
CA PRO A 53 9.69 6.17 -1.30
C PRO A 53 8.86 5.05 -1.91
N ILE A 54 9.35 4.32 -2.93
CA ILE A 54 8.58 3.33 -3.68
C ILE A 54 8.84 1.93 -3.14
N GLY A 55 7.79 1.28 -2.65
CA GLY A 55 7.81 -0.09 -2.15
C GLY A 55 7.01 -1.07 -3.01
N LEU A 56 7.32 -2.35 -2.84
CA LEU A 56 6.50 -3.43 -3.36
C LEU A 56 5.49 -3.86 -2.30
N ALA A 57 4.20 -3.87 -2.67
CA ALA A 57 3.13 -4.29 -1.77
C ALA A 57 3.09 -5.80 -1.57
N ALA A 58 2.60 -6.24 -0.40
CA ALA A 58 2.29 -7.64 -0.12
C ALA A 58 1.38 -8.25 -1.21
N GLY A 59 1.56 -9.54 -1.43
CA GLY A 59 0.83 -10.34 -2.43
C GLY A 59 1.69 -10.77 -3.61
N PHE A 60 2.79 -10.07 -3.91
CA PHE A 60 3.72 -10.48 -4.94
C PHE A 60 4.66 -11.58 -4.42
N ASP A 61 5.46 -11.32 -3.42
CA ASP A 61 6.30 -12.32 -2.75
C ASP A 61 5.61 -12.83 -1.48
N LYS A 62 4.72 -13.82 -1.64
CA LYS A 62 3.86 -14.27 -0.54
C LYS A 62 4.61 -15.03 0.55
N ASP A 63 5.65 -15.75 0.16
CA ASP A 63 6.35 -16.68 1.03
C ASP A 63 7.82 -16.27 1.27
N ALA A 64 8.16 -14.98 1.04
CA ALA A 64 9.50 -14.42 1.20
C ALA A 64 10.56 -15.19 0.41
N GLU A 65 10.31 -15.42 -0.88
CA GLU A 65 11.19 -16.20 -1.74
C GLU A 65 12.21 -15.37 -2.51
N VAL A 66 11.87 -14.06 -2.76
CA VAL A 66 12.61 -13.24 -3.74
C VAL A 66 12.83 -11.79 -3.31
N TYR A 67 12.50 -11.41 -2.06
CA TYR A 67 12.60 -10.02 -1.59
C TYR A 67 13.98 -9.38 -1.84
N ASN A 68 15.08 -10.13 -1.72
CA ASN A 68 16.42 -9.60 -2.00
C ASN A 68 16.64 -9.29 -3.49
N SER A 69 15.99 -10.02 -4.39
CA SER A 69 16.01 -9.73 -5.82
C SER A 69 15.15 -8.50 -6.17
N LEU A 70 14.11 -8.24 -5.39
CA LEU A 70 13.22 -7.09 -5.59
C LEU A 70 13.89 -5.76 -5.29
N TYR A 71 14.81 -5.69 -4.31
CA TYR A 71 15.62 -4.47 -4.11
C TYR A 71 16.50 -4.14 -5.33
N LYS A 72 16.98 -5.16 -6.07
CA LYS A 72 17.73 -4.96 -7.32
C LYS A 72 16.91 -4.33 -8.43
N LEU A 73 15.59 -4.44 -8.38
CA LEU A 73 14.66 -3.78 -9.31
C LEU A 73 14.43 -2.29 -9.00
N GLY A 74 15.00 -1.78 -7.90
CA GLY A 74 14.91 -0.37 -7.50
C GLY A 74 13.83 -0.07 -6.47
N PHE A 75 13.18 -1.07 -5.85
CA PHE A 75 12.29 -0.83 -4.74
C PHE A 75 13.08 -0.39 -3.50
N GLY A 76 12.66 0.70 -2.85
CA GLY A 76 13.24 1.20 -1.62
C GLY A 76 12.92 0.32 -0.41
N PHE A 77 11.78 -0.36 -0.42
CA PHE A 77 11.35 -1.33 0.59
C PHE A 77 10.43 -2.39 -0.03
N VAL A 78 10.34 -3.54 0.63
CA VAL A 78 9.55 -4.68 0.15
C VAL A 78 8.67 -5.21 1.27
N GLU A 79 7.40 -5.49 0.98
CA GLU A 79 6.48 -6.15 1.88
C GLU A 79 6.13 -7.53 1.35
N VAL A 80 6.43 -8.57 2.13
CA VAL A 80 6.11 -9.97 1.81
C VAL A 80 4.83 -10.44 2.51
N GLY A 81 4.24 -11.53 2.05
CA GLY A 81 3.00 -12.07 2.64
C GLY A 81 1.77 -11.81 1.76
N THR A 82 0.54 -12.01 2.24
CA THR A 82 0.15 -12.21 3.65
C THR A 82 0.54 -13.60 4.12
N ILE A 83 1.18 -13.67 5.27
CA ILE A 83 1.60 -14.91 5.91
C ILE A 83 0.55 -15.28 6.97
N THR A 84 0.15 -16.55 6.98
CA THR A 84 -0.74 -17.12 7.98
C THR A 84 0.05 -18.00 8.95
N PRO A 85 -0.41 -18.22 10.21
CA PRO A 85 0.26 -19.12 11.15
C PRO A 85 0.57 -20.48 10.55
N PHE A 86 -0.43 -21.11 9.98
CA PHE A 86 -0.33 -22.43 9.36
C PHE A 86 -0.44 -22.32 7.84
N LYS A 87 0.14 -23.32 7.15
CA LYS A 87 0.01 -23.46 5.70
C LYS A 87 -1.46 -23.53 5.29
N GLN A 88 -1.80 -22.78 4.23
CA GLN A 88 -3.11 -22.92 3.57
C GLN A 88 -3.02 -22.66 2.07
N TYR A 89 -3.88 -23.34 1.30
CA TYR A 89 -3.85 -23.27 -0.17
C TYR A 89 -4.59 -22.06 -0.74
N GLY A 90 -5.42 -21.40 0.09
CA GLY A 90 -6.30 -20.33 -0.35
C GLY A 90 -7.57 -20.86 -1.05
N ASN A 91 -8.20 -20.01 -1.86
CA ASN A 91 -9.41 -20.35 -2.58
C ASN A 91 -9.13 -21.20 -3.84
N PRO A 92 -10.12 -21.95 -4.38
CA PRO A 92 -9.98 -22.70 -5.62
C PRO A 92 -9.57 -21.84 -6.81
N LYS A 93 -8.86 -22.43 -7.76
CA LYS A 93 -8.51 -21.82 -9.06
C LYS A 93 -9.67 -22.00 -10.06
N PRO A 94 -9.79 -21.08 -11.07
CA PRO A 94 -9.03 -19.85 -11.29
C PRO A 94 -9.42 -18.77 -10.26
N ARG A 95 -8.45 -17.98 -9.83
CA ARG A 95 -8.62 -17.01 -8.75
C ARG A 95 -7.86 -15.69 -8.95
N VAL A 96 -7.25 -15.50 -10.13
CA VAL A 96 -6.64 -14.26 -10.56
C VAL A 96 -7.03 -13.99 -12.01
N PHE A 97 -7.54 -12.80 -12.28
CA PHE A 97 -8.06 -12.38 -13.58
C PHE A 97 -7.44 -11.05 -13.99
N ARG A 98 -6.94 -10.97 -15.21
CA ARG A 98 -6.47 -9.71 -15.80
C ARG A 98 -7.62 -9.00 -16.49
N LEU A 99 -7.65 -7.69 -16.32
CA LEU A 99 -8.54 -6.77 -17.04
C LEU A 99 -7.65 -5.84 -17.84
N GLU A 100 -7.29 -6.27 -19.05
CA GLU A 100 -6.22 -5.63 -19.83
C GLU A 100 -6.59 -4.21 -20.24
N GLU A 101 -7.82 -4.00 -20.70
CA GLU A 101 -8.34 -2.70 -21.13
C GLU A 101 -8.43 -1.69 -19.98
N ASP A 102 -8.49 -2.19 -18.75
CA ASP A 102 -8.62 -1.40 -17.52
C ASP A 102 -7.30 -1.27 -16.75
N GLU A 103 -6.22 -1.90 -17.23
CA GLU A 103 -4.94 -2.02 -16.50
C GLU A 103 -5.15 -2.45 -15.04
N ALA A 104 -6.00 -3.48 -14.85
CA ALA A 104 -6.49 -3.93 -13.56
C ALA A 104 -6.36 -5.45 -13.35
N LEU A 105 -6.45 -5.88 -12.10
CA LEU A 105 -6.56 -7.28 -11.72
C LEU A 105 -7.75 -7.47 -10.79
N ILE A 106 -8.47 -8.58 -10.94
CA ILE A 106 -9.36 -9.11 -9.92
C ILE A 106 -8.73 -10.37 -9.35
N ASN A 107 -8.68 -10.46 -8.01
CA ASN A 107 -8.17 -11.65 -7.34
C ASN A 107 -9.06 -12.09 -6.18
N ARG A 108 -9.12 -13.41 -5.97
CA ARG A 108 -9.75 -14.06 -4.83
C ARG A 108 -8.83 -15.13 -4.23
N LEU A 109 -7.58 -14.75 -3.98
CA LEU A 109 -6.51 -15.68 -3.56
C LEU A 109 -6.80 -16.35 -2.21
N GLY A 110 -7.35 -15.64 -1.21
CA GLY A 110 -7.73 -16.20 0.09
C GLY A 110 -6.53 -16.57 0.96
N PHE A 111 -5.49 -15.72 0.99
CA PHE A 111 -4.29 -15.87 1.81
C PHE A 111 -3.57 -17.22 1.64
N ASN A 112 -3.33 -17.64 0.39
CA ASN A 112 -2.47 -18.79 0.16
C ASN A 112 -1.05 -18.51 0.71
N SER A 113 -0.58 -19.36 1.61
CA SER A 113 0.66 -19.19 2.36
C SER A 113 1.30 -20.53 2.70
N SER A 114 2.62 -20.59 2.71
CA SER A 114 3.38 -21.75 3.19
C SER A 114 3.40 -21.89 4.71
N GLY A 115 2.88 -20.88 5.44
CA GLY A 115 2.85 -20.83 6.90
C GLY A 115 4.08 -20.14 7.52
N ALA A 116 3.91 -19.67 8.74
CA ALA A 116 4.89 -18.86 9.45
C ALA A 116 6.22 -19.58 9.67
N ASP A 117 6.21 -20.89 9.93
CA ASP A 117 7.44 -21.65 10.18
C ASP A 117 8.35 -21.71 8.95
N VAL A 118 7.79 -22.02 7.79
CA VAL A 118 8.54 -22.08 6.52
C VAL A 118 9.10 -20.71 6.16
N VAL A 119 8.28 -19.66 6.27
CA VAL A 119 8.70 -18.31 5.90
C VAL A 119 9.74 -17.76 6.86
N SER A 120 9.56 -17.94 8.17
CA SER A 120 10.55 -17.49 9.17
C SER A 120 11.90 -18.19 9.02
N SER A 121 11.91 -19.50 8.75
CA SER A 121 13.13 -20.25 8.47
C SER A 121 13.86 -19.69 7.24
N ARG A 122 13.11 -19.38 6.17
CA ARG A 122 13.67 -18.80 4.93
C ARG A 122 14.28 -17.42 5.17
N ILE A 123 13.63 -16.55 5.93
CA ILE A 123 14.18 -15.22 6.24
C ILE A 123 15.43 -15.32 7.10
N ARG A 124 15.48 -16.26 8.07
CA ARG A 124 16.68 -16.49 8.89
C ARG A 124 17.85 -17.00 8.04
N SER A 125 17.60 -17.89 7.09
CA SER A 125 18.66 -18.45 6.21
C SER A 125 19.15 -17.45 5.17
N THR A 126 18.35 -16.43 4.84
CA THR A 126 18.69 -15.41 3.83
C THR A 126 18.28 -14.03 4.36
N PRO A 127 19.11 -13.37 5.20
CA PRO A 127 18.79 -12.07 5.76
C PRO A 127 18.47 -11.01 4.69
N PRO A 128 17.56 -10.04 4.98
CA PRO A 128 17.20 -9.00 4.03
C PRO A 128 18.33 -7.98 3.82
N ASN A 129 18.59 -7.63 2.56
CA ASN A 129 19.55 -6.59 2.17
C ASN A 129 18.98 -5.17 2.15
N GLY A 130 17.74 -5.00 2.58
CA GLY A 130 17.00 -3.72 2.64
C GLY A 130 15.86 -3.79 3.64
N VAL A 131 14.98 -2.81 3.60
CA VAL A 131 13.83 -2.75 4.52
C VAL A 131 12.80 -3.80 4.14
N LEU A 132 12.57 -4.75 5.05
CA LEU A 132 11.60 -5.84 4.90
C LEU A 132 10.40 -5.66 5.81
N GLY A 133 9.21 -5.52 5.24
CA GLY A 133 7.94 -5.64 5.92
C GLY A 133 7.35 -7.03 5.79
N ILE A 134 6.67 -7.49 6.83
CA ILE A 134 5.93 -8.76 6.80
C ILE A 134 4.46 -8.48 7.05
N ASN A 135 3.64 -8.80 6.04
CA ASN A 135 2.19 -8.73 6.10
C ASN A 135 1.65 -10.02 6.72
N ILE A 136 0.89 -9.91 7.78
CA ILE A 136 0.34 -11.03 8.55
C ILE A 136 -1.18 -11.03 8.56
N GLY A 137 -1.76 -12.21 8.56
CA GLY A 137 -3.20 -12.40 8.58
C GLY A 137 -3.60 -13.76 9.16
N PRO A 138 -4.88 -13.95 9.48
CA PRO A 138 -5.36 -15.20 10.07
C PRO A 138 -5.54 -16.30 9.03
N ASN A 139 -5.50 -17.54 9.48
CA ASN A 139 -5.95 -18.68 8.71
C ASN A 139 -7.47 -18.60 8.46
N LYS A 140 -7.93 -19.16 7.34
CA LYS A 140 -9.35 -19.12 6.96
C LYS A 140 -10.24 -19.90 7.93
N ALA A 141 -9.74 -21.04 8.43
CA ALA A 141 -10.48 -21.94 9.29
C ALA A 141 -10.34 -21.64 10.80
N THR A 142 -9.62 -20.58 11.17
CA THR A 142 -9.39 -20.24 12.58
C THR A 142 -10.69 -19.78 13.26
N LYS A 143 -10.85 -20.15 14.52
CA LYS A 143 -11.91 -19.62 15.39
C LYS A 143 -11.45 -18.37 16.17
N ASN A 144 -10.16 -18.25 16.41
CA ASN A 144 -9.56 -17.11 17.12
C ASN A 144 -8.58 -16.36 16.21
N ARG A 145 -9.10 -15.35 15.50
CA ARG A 145 -8.31 -14.54 14.57
C ARG A 145 -7.27 -13.67 15.28
N VAL A 146 -7.57 -13.18 16.45
CA VAL A 146 -6.64 -12.36 17.23
C VAL A 146 -5.39 -13.19 17.57
N GLU A 147 -5.57 -14.44 18.04
CA GLU A 147 -4.45 -15.33 18.33
C GLU A 147 -3.58 -15.63 17.10
N ASP A 148 -4.16 -15.74 15.92
CA ASP A 148 -3.42 -15.94 14.68
C ASP A 148 -2.46 -14.75 14.38
N TYR A 149 -2.89 -13.50 14.66
CA TYR A 149 -2.01 -12.35 14.56
C TYR A 149 -0.91 -12.39 15.61
N LEU A 150 -1.20 -12.81 16.84
CA LEU A 150 -0.20 -12.92 17.92
C LEU A 150 0.83 -14.02 17.64
N ILE A 151 0.41 -15.17 17.11
CA ILE A 151 1.33 -16.24 16.66
C ILE A 151 2.32 -15.67 15.63
N ASN A 152 1.83 -14.95 14.64
CA ASN A 152 2.68 -14.33 13.63
C ASN A 152 3.58 -13.23 14.24
N LEU A 153 3.07 -12.42 15.17
CA LEU A 153 3.86 -11.41 15.87
C LEU A 153 5.04 -12.06 16.60
N ARG A 154 4.79 -13.11 17.40
CA ARG A 154 5.84 -13.88 18.11
C ARG A 154 6.88 -14.46 17.16
N LYS A 155 6.45 -14.89 15.97
CA LYS A 155 7.33 -15.51 14.98
C LYS A 155 8.24 -14.51 14.29
N PHE A 156 7.76 -13.28 14.02
CA PHE A 156 8.41 -12.36 13.09
C PHE A 156 8.93 -11.05 13.71
N TYR A 157 8.67 -10.77 15.00
CA TYR A 157 9.01 -9.48 15.63
C TYR A 157 10.50 -9.09 15.55
N ASN A 158 11.39 -10.06 15.39
CA ASN A 158 12.85 -9.87 15.27
C ASN A 158 13.40 -10.23 13.89
N LEU A 159 12.55 -10.51 12.91
CA LEU A 159 12.93 -10.91 11.55
C LEU A 159 12.55 -9.86 10.49
N ALA A 160 11.79 -8.87 10.87
CA ALA A 160 11.28 -7.82 9.99
C ALA A 160 11.60 -6.44 10.55
N ASP A 161 11.55 -5.43 9.67
CA ASP A 161 11.64 -4.03 10.06
C ASP A 161 10.29 -3.46 10.51
N TYR A 162 9.20 -4.07 10.06
CA TYR A 162 7.84 -3.77 10.49
C TYR A 162 6.88 -4.95 10.22
N LEU A 163 5.78 -4.98 10.94
CA LEU A 163 4.69 -5.93 10.69
C LEU A 163 3.43 -5.19 10.23
N THR A 164 2.81 -5.69 9.17
CA THR A 164 1.52 -5.19 8.68
C THR A 164 0.40 -6.12 9.09
N VAL A 165 -0.48 -5.64 9.96
CA VAL A 165 -1.71 -6.31 10.38
C VAL A 165 -2.75 -6.11 9.28
N ASN A 166 -3.03 -7.16 8.52
CA ASN A 166 -3.92 -7.10 7.36
C ASN A 166 -5.36 -7.43 7.76
N ILE A 167 -6.17 -6.41 7.98
CA ILE A 167 -7.60 -6.53 8.32
C ILE A 167 -8.53 -6.26 7.14
N SER A 168 -8.01 -6.21 5.92
CA SER A 168 -8.68 -5.54 4.79
C SER A 168 -9.02 -6.44 3.61
N SER A 169 -8.66 -7.74 3.64
CA SER A 169 -8.91 -8.63 2.50
C SER A 169 -10.41 -8.85 2.27
N PRO A 170 -10.92 -8.63 1.04
CA PRO A 170 -12.29 -8.98 0.70
C PRO A 170 -12.49 -10.48 0.47
N ASN A 171 -11.40 -11.24 0.42
CA ASN A 171 -11.39 -12.65 0.02
C ASN A 171 -11.31 -13.61 1.21
N THR A 172 -11.35 -13.09 2.42
CA THR A 172 -11.40 -13.83 3.68
C THR A 172 -12.67 -13.44 4.40
N GLU A 173 -13.54 -14.41 4.64
CA GLU A 173 -14.86 -14.20 5.23
C GLU A 173 -14.75 -13.45 6.57
N ASN A 174 -15.60 -12.45 6.76
CA ASN A 174 -15.67 -11.62 7.97
C ASN A 174 -14.34 -10.99 8.45
N LEU A 175 -13.29 -10.94 7.62
CA LEU A 175 -12.02 -10.29 8.04
C LEU A 175 -12.20 -8.78 8.21
N ARG A 176 -13.04 -8.18 7.39
CA ARG A 176 -13.33 -6.74 7.43
C ARG A 176 -14.18 -6.33 8.64
N SER A 177 -14.66 -7.29 9.48
CA SER A 177 -15.29 -6.95 10.76
C SER A 177 -14.34 -6.20 11.69
N PHE A 178 -13.02 -6.41 11.54
CA PHE A 178 -12.00 -5.60 12.23
C PHE A 178 -11.99 -4.10 11.86
N HIS A 179 -12.80 -3.64 10.91
CA HIS A 179 -13.06 -2.19 10.77
C HIS A 179 -14.05 -1.68 11.82
N ASN A 180 -14.79 -2.58 12.49
CA ASN A 180 -15.56 -2.23 13.67
C ASN A 180 -14.64 -1.81 14.82
N SER A 181 -14.98 -0.71 15.47
CA SER A 181 -14.12 -0.10 16.51
C SER A 181 -13.82 -1.02 17.67
N ASN A 182 -14.76 -1.87 18.09
CA ASN A 182 -14.55 -2.76 19.23
C ASN A 182 -13.57 -3.88 18.87
N GLU A 183 -13.77 -4.54 17.73
CA GLU A 183 -12.89 -5.63 17.27
C GLU A 183 -11.48 -5.11 16.96
N LEU A 184 -11.35 -3.92 16.33
CA LEU A 184 -10.05 -3.31 16.09
C LEU A 184 -9.36 -2.91 17.40
N SER A 185 -10.10 -2.35 18.36
CA SER A 185 -9.55 -1.97 19.66
C SER A 185 -9.06 -3.19 20.44
N GLU A 186 -9.81 -4.31 20.44
CA GLU A 186 -9.40 -5.57 21.03
C GLU A 186 -8.09 -6.08 20.39
N LEU A 187 -8.05 -6.21 19.06
CA LEU A 187 -6.87 -6.67 18.34
C LEU A 187 -5.63 -5.82 18.66
N LEU A 188 -5.75 -4.49 18.59
CA LEU A 188 -4.62 -3.59 18.84
C LEU A 188 -4.17 -3.63 20.31
N SER A 189 -5.11 -3.79 21.24
CA SER A 189 -4.80 -3.97 22.67
C SER A 189 -4.01 -5.25 22.93
N GLU A 190 -4.42 -6.37 22.33
CA GLU A 190 -3.69 -7.64 22.47
C GLU A 190 -2.30 -7.60 21.81
N ILE A 191 -2.17 -6.96 20.64
CA ILE A 191 -0.87 -6.73 20.01
C ILE A 191 0.05 -5.89 20.90
N GLU A 192 -0.48 -4.83 21.54
CA GLU A 192 0.31 -4.00 22.46
C GLU A 192 0.78 -4.77 23.68
N LYS A 193 -0.09 -5.59 24.30
CA LYS A 193 0.25 -6.48 25.41
C LYS A 193 1.35 -7.46 25.01
N GLU A 194 1.19 -8.12 23.87
CA GLU A 194 2.15 -9.09 23.38
C GLU A 194 3.52 -8.45 23.08
N LYS A 195 3.55 -7.25 22.50
CA LYS A 195 4.80 -6.50 22.30
C LYS A 195 5.52 -6.22 23.63
N LYS A 196 4.78 -5.89 24.70
CA LYS A 196 5.35 -5.68 26.04
C LYS A 196 5.96 -6.96 26.58
N ILE A 197 5.28 -8.11 26.43
CA ILE A 197 5.79 -9.43 26.85
C ILE A 197 7.08 -9.76 26.09
N LEU A 198 7.11 -9.54 24.79
CA LEU A 198 8.25 -9.78 23.91
C LEU A 198 9.38 -8.74 24.07
N LYS A 199 9.15 -7.68 24.85
CA LYS A 199 10.05 -6.51 24.96
C LYS A 199 10.43 -5.96 23.56
N SER A 200 9.48 -5.94 22.66
CA SER A 200 9.68 -5.59 21.25
C SER A 200 9.16 -4.19 20.93
N ASN A 201 9.98 -3.41 20.23
CA ASN A 201 9.62 -2.11 19.68
C ASN A 201 9.28 -2.17 18.17
N ILE A 202 9.04 -3.38 17.63
CA ILE A 202 8.71 -3.51 16.20
C ILE A 202 7.54 -2.61 15.82
N PRO A 203 7.68 -1.81 14.73
CA PRO A 203 6.59 -1.01 14.23
C PRO A 203 5.42 -1.86 13.75
N ILE A 204 4.22 -1.49 14.15
CA ILE A 204 2.98 -2.10 13.68
C ILE A 204 2.31 -1.15 12.69
N ILE A 205 1.93 -1.69 11.56
CA ILE A 205 1.17 -1.02 10.51
C ILE A 205 -0.19 -1.71 10.39
N VAL A 206 -1.25 -0.95 10.21
CA VAL A 206 -2.58 -1.50 9.91
C VAL A 206 -2.89 -1.27 8.44
N LYS A 207 -3.27 -2.34 7.71
CA LYS A 207 -3.70 -2.23 6.31
C LYS A 207 -5.21 -2.33 6.22
N ILE A 208 -5.83 -1.26 5.70
CA ILE A 208 -7.27 -1.07 5.67
C ILE A 208 -7.88 -1.30 4.29
N SER A 209 -9.19 -1.55 4.27
CA SER A 209 -9.98 -1.66 3.03
C SER A 209 -10.25 -0.27 2.43
N PRO A 210 -10.37 -0.15 1.09
CA PRO A 210 -10.88 1.07 0.47
C PRO A 210 -12.41 1.21 0.59
N ASP A 211 -13.11 0.17 1.06
CA ASP A 211 -14.56 0.08 1.11
C ASP A 211 -15.07 0.32 2.55
N ILE A 212 -14.59 1.39 3.16
CA ILE A 212 -15.01 1.90 4.48
C ILE A 212 -15.76 3.22 4.31
N ASP A 213 -16.66 3.51 5.22
CA ASP A 213 -17.41 4.77 5.23
C ASP A 213 -16.69 5.88 5.99
N ASP A 214 -17.25 7.08 5.95
CA ASP A 214 -16.63 8.26 6.56
C ASP A 214 -16.58 8.19 8.09
N ASN A 215 -17.58 7.57 8.72
CA ASN A 215 -17.63 7.38 10.16
C ASN A 215 -16.51 6.41 10.61
N ASP A 216 -16.24 5.38 9.80
CA ASP A 216 -15.18 4.41 10.09
C ASP A 216 -13.80 5.06 9.95
N VAL A 217 -13.60 5.97 8.99
CA VAL A 217 -12.34 6.73 8.86
C VAL A 217 -12.00 7.44 10.16
N GLU A 218 -12.96 8.12 10.78
CA GLU A 218 -12.74 8.85 12.03
C GLU A 218 -12.45 7.90 13.20
N LYS A 219 -13.28 6.86 13.35
CA LYS A 219 -13.13 5.85 14.43
C LYS A 219 -11.81 5.12 14.35
N ILE A 220 -11.45 4.63 13.15
CA ILE A 220 -10.17 3.95 12.91
C ILE A 220 -9.02 4.90 13.20
N SER A 221 -9.05 6.14 12.71
CA SER A 221 -7.98 7.13 12.98
C SER A 221 -7.77 7.38 14.48
N LYS A 222 -8.84 7.49 15.27
CA LYS A 222 -8.77 7.64 16.73
C LYS A 222 -8.10 6.42 17.39
N LEU A 223 -8.43 5.20 16.93
CA LEU A 223 -7.81 3.97 17.45
C LEU A 223 -6.33 3.87 17.08
N LEU A 224 -5.97 4.21 15.84
CA LEU A 224 -4.57 4.21 15.40
C LEU A 224 -3.72 5.15 16.28
N LEU A 225 -4.25 6.35 16.59
CA LEU A 225 -3.60 7.31 17.49
C LEU A 225 -3.52 6.79 18.93
N LYS A 226 -4.61 6.20 19.45
CA LYS A 226 -4.69 5.65 20.82
C LYS A 226 -3.63 4.57 21.07
N TYR A 227 -3.43 3.67 20.12
CA TYR A 227 -2.52 2.54 20.23
C TYR A 227 -1.13 2.81 19.62
N ASN A 228 -0.77 4.08 19.36
CA ASN A 228 0.53 4.48 18.81
C ASN A 228 0.97 3.64 17.60
N ILE A 229 0.03 3.38 16.68
CA ILE A 229 0.33 2.64 15.45
C ILE A 229 1.30 3.44 14.60
N SER A 230 2.35 2.79 14.12
CA SER A 230 3.48 3.47 13.46
C SER A 230 3.12 4.03 12.08
N SER A 231 2.24 3.34 11.35
CA SER A 231 1.77 3.74 10.03
C SER A 231 0.45 3.06 9.66
N VAL A 232 -0.22 3.58 8.65
CA VAL A 232 -1.41 2.95 8.04
C VAL A 232 -1.19 2.76 6.54
N ILE A 233 -1.52 1.58 6.01
CA ILE A 233 -1.52 1.31 4.57
C ILE A 233 -2.92 1.53 4.00
N ILE A 234 -3.04 2.45 3.05
CA ILE A 234 -4.26 2.82 2.35
C ILE A 234 -4.04 2.66 0.84
N SER A 235 -4.60 1.62 0.22
CA SER A 235 -5.56 0.64 0.70
C SER A 235 -5.30 -0.74 0.10
N ASN A 236 -6.10 -1.73 0.52
CA ASN A 236 -6.20 -3.03 -0.15
C ASN A 236 -7.01 -2.92 -1.45
N SER A 237 -7.35 -4.03 -2.08
CA SER A 237 -8.26 -4.11 -3.23
C SER A 237 -9.72 -3.87 -2.81
N THR A 238 -10.54 -3.38 -3.77
CA THR A 238 -11.96 -3.09 -3.60
C THR A 238 -12.84 -4.19 -4.20
N ASP A 239 -14.01 -4.43 -3.64
CA ASP A 239 -15.07 -5.26 -4.23
C ASP A 239 -16.19 -4.45 -4.90
N SER A 240 -16.05 -3.11 -4.90
CA SER A 240 -16.96 -2.14 -5.53
C SER A 240 -16.36 -1.49 -6.79
N ASN A 241 -17.11 -0.56 -7.42
CA ASN A 241 -16.68 0.29 -8.54
C ASN A 241 -16.30 -0.50 -9.82
N ARG A 242 -17.22 -1.35 -10.29
CA ARG A 242 -16.99 -2.19 -11.47
C ARG A 242 -17.79 -1.77 -12.69
N GLU A 243 -18.73 -0.85 -12.55
CA GLU A 243 -19.69 -0.45 -13.57
C GLU A 243 -18.98 0.08 -14.83
N ASN A 244 -17.94 0.87 -14.62
CA ASN A 244 -17.19 1.52 -15.70
C ASN A 244 -16.04 0.68 -16.27
N LEU A 245 -15.85 -0.56 -15.82
CA LEU A 245 -14.82 -1.45 -16.35
C LEU A 245 -15.26 -2.00 -17.71
N LYS A 246 -14.29 -2.14 -18.61
CA LYS A 246 -14.51 -2.56 -20.02
C LYS A 246 -14.40 -4.08 -20.18
N ASN A 247 -13.43 -4.68 -19.48
CA ASN A 247 -13.13 -6.10 -19.64
C ASN A 247 -14.24 -6.99 -19.06
N ILE A 248 -14.52 -8.11 -19.76
CA ILE A 248 -15.57 -9.05 -19.36
C ILE A 248 -15.31 -9.66 -17.96
N ASN A 249 -14.06 -9.81 -17.55
CA ASN A 249 -13.69 -10.32 -16.24
C ASN A 249 -14.14 -9.41 -15.09
N LYS A 250 -14.71 -8.23 -15.35
CA LYS A 250 -15.34 -7.38 -14.31
C LYS A 250 -16.43 -8.09 -13.52
N LEU A 251 -17.03 -9.13 -14.08
CA LEU A 251 -18.09 -9.94 -13.45
C LEU A 251 -17.53 -10.94 -12.42
N GLU A 252 -16.22 -11.17 -12.42
CA GLU A 252 -15.58 -12.10 -11.50
C GLU A 252 -15.62 -11.59 -10.05
N LYS A 253 -15.90 -12.49 -9.11
CA LYS A 253 -15.83 -12.19 -7.66
C LYS A 253 -14.38 -12.02 -7.22
N GLY A 254 -14.13 -11.12 -6.26
CA GLY A 254 -12.80 -10.89 -5.67
C GLY A 254 -12.44 -9.42 -5.55
N GLY A 255 -11.24 -9.11 -5.10
CA GLY A 255 -10.77 -7.74 -4.96
C GLY A 255 -10.21 -7.18 -6.25
N LEU A 256 -10.72 -6.02 -6.70
CA LEU A 256 -10.23 -5.24 -7.83
C LEU A 256 -9.04 -4.37 -7.40
N SER A 257 -7.96 -4.40 -8.18
CA SER A 257 -6.76 -3.59 -7.98
C SER A 257 -6.27 -3.01 -9.33
N GLY A 258 -5.33 -2.10 -9.30
CA GLY A 258 -4.81 -1.43 -10.48
C GLY A 258 -5.41 -0.04 -10.69
N LYS A 259 -5.35 0.45 -11.92
CA LYS A 259 -5.69 1.83 -12.28
C LYS A 259 -7.08 2.30 -11.82
N PRO A 260 -8.14 1.49 -11.88
CA PRO A 260 -9.47 1.90 -11.42
C PRO A 260 -9.55 2.24 -9.92
N LEU A 261 -8.59 1.74 -9.12
CA LEU A 261 -8.56 2.00 -7.68
C LEU A 261 -7.88 3.33 -7.32
N GLU A 262 -7.20 4.00 -8.26
CA GLU A 262 -6.36 5.18 -7.98
C GLU A 262 -7.14 6.30 -7.30
N ALA A 263 -8.23 6.74 -7.91
CA ALA A 263 -9.01 7.88 -7.40
C ALA A 263 -9.59 7.60 -6.01
N LYS A 264 -10.16 6.40 -5.79
CA LYS A 264 -10.72 5.98 -4.50
C LYS A 264 -9.66 5.94 -3.41
N SER A 265 -8.49 5.37 -3.73
CA SER A 265 -7.36 5.32 -2.80
C SER A 265 -6.84 6.72 -2.45
N ASN A 266 -6.67 7.62 -3.45
CA ASN A 266 -6.22 9.00 -3.22
C ASN A 266 -7.19 9.78 -2.33
N PHE A 267 -8.49 9.64 -2.57
CA PHE A 267 -9.53 10.25 -1.76
C PHE A 267 -9.47 9.78 -0.30
N LEU A 268 -9.32 8.47 -0.08
CA LEU A 268 -9.24 7.91 1.26
C LEU A 268 -7.95 8.33 1.97
N ILE A 269 -6.79 8.35 1.28
CA ILE A 269 -5.54 8.88 1.81
C ILE A 269 -5.72 10.31 2.31
N ASN A 270 -6.37 11.18 1.52
CA ASN A 270 -6.59 12.57 1.91
C ASN A 270 -7.48 12.68 3.16
N LYS A 271 -8.54 11.86 3.28
CA LYS A 271 -9.39 11.83 4.46
C LYS A 271 -8.62 11.45 5.72
N PHE A 272 -7.86 10.37 5.67
CA PHE A 272 -7.02 9.96 6.80
C PHE A 272 -5.96 11.01 7.14
N TYR A 273 -5.31 11.60 6.15
CA TYR A 273 -4.29 12.62 6.37
C TYR A 273 -4.84 13.87 7.07
N LYS A 274 -6.08 14.28 6.77
CA LYS A 274 -6.74 15.38 7.47
C LYS A 274 -6.87 15.16 8.98
N ILE A 275 -7.01 13.90 9.41
CA ILE A 275 -7.16 13.55 10.83
C ILE A 275 -5.81 13.21 11.46
N LEU A 276 -5.01 12.39 10.79
CA LEU A 276 -3.75 11.86 11.33
C LEU A 276 -2.60 12.89 11.23
N GLY A 277 -2.62 13.75 10.21
CA GLY A 277 -1.54 14.70 9.94
C GLY A 277 -0.20 13.99 9.76
N SER A 278 0.83 14.53 10.42
CA SER A 278 2.18 13.93 10.48
C SER A 278 2.38 12.94 11.63
N LYS A 279 1.37 12.76 12.50
CA LYS A 279 1.48 11.88 13.69
C LYS A 279 1.58 10.41 13.31
N ILE A 280 0.88 9.99 12.27
CA ILE A 280 0.94 8.64 11.72
C ILE A 280 1.20 8.73 10.23
N LYS A 281 2.29 8.14 9.76
CA LYS A 281 2.65 8.11 8.34
C LYS A 281 1.66 7.24 7.56
N ILE A 282 1.31 7.68 6.34
CA ILE A 282 0.45 6.92 5.43
C ILE A 282 1.31 6.31 4.33
N ILE A 283 1.12 5.01 4.09
CA ILE A 283 1.67 4.32 2.92
C ILE A 283 0.55 4.15 1.90
N GLY A 284 0.65 4.87 0.79
CA GLY A 284 -0.38 4.90 -0.24
C GLY A 284 -0.28 3.73 -1.21
N VAL A 285 -1.38 3.00 -1.42
CA VAL A 285 -1.45 1.85 -2.35
C VAL A 285 -2.72 1.93 -3.19
N GLY A 286 -2.64 1.48 -4.45
CA GLY A 286 -3.78 1.40 -5.37
C GLY A 286 -3.64 2.33 -6.58
N GLY A 287 -3.53 1.76 -7.78
CA GLY A 287 -3.45 2.49 -9.03
C GLY A 287 -2.08 3.10 -9.36
N VAL A 288 -1.03 2.77 -8.63
CA VAL A 288 0.33 3.30 -8.89
C VAL A 288 0.97 2.58 -10.07
N ASP A 289 1.25 3.31 -11.15
CA ASP A 289 1.83 2.82 -12.40
C ASP A 289 2.88 3.76 -13.02
N SER A 290 3.03 4.97 -12.46
CA SER A 290 3.88 6.06 -12.97
C SER A 290 4.31 7.00 -11.86
N GLY A 291 5.28 7.88 -12.11
CA GLY A 291 5.65 8.95 -11.18
C GLY A 291 4.49 9.91 -10.90
N LYS A 292 3.64 10.16 -11.90
CA LYS A 292 2.44 10.98 -11.73
C LYS A 292 1.47 10.34 -10.71
N SER A 293 1.14 9.07 -10.85
CA SER A 293 0.22 8.39 -9.92
C SER A 293 0.82 8.22 -8.52
N ALA A 294 2.15 8.05 -8.42
CA ALA A 294 2.85 8.08 -7.13
C ALA A 294 2.83 9.47 -6.49
N TYR A 295 3.11 10.52 -7.26
CA TYR A 295 3.03 11.91 -6.82
C TYR A 295 1.63 12.29 -6.34
N GLU A 296 0.58 11.89 -7.06
CA GLU A 296 -0.80 12.12 -6.63
C GLU A 296 -1.09 11.52 -5.23
N LYS A 297 -0.53 10.35 -4.90
CA LYS A 297 -0.65 9.80 -3.54
C LYS A 297 0.07 10.65 -2.51
N ILE A 298 1.28 11.12 -2.85
CA ILE A 298 2.11 11.91 -1.94
C ILE A 298 1.42 13.24 -1.61
N ILE A 299 0.95 13.99 -2.60
CA ILE A 299 0.28 15.26 -2.35
C ILE A 299 -1.07 15.10 -1.63
N ASN A 300 -1.71 13.94 -1.70
CA ASN A 300 -2.88 13.62 -0.90
C ASN A 300 -2.55 13.19 0.54
N GLY A 301 -1.27 12.99 0.90
CA GLY A 301 -0.83 12.75 2.27
C GLY A 301 -0.05 11.45 2.50
N ALA A 302 0.26 10.69 1.47
CA ALA A 302 1.10 9.51 1.59
C ALA A 302 2.58 9.91 1.75
N SER A 303 3.25 9.41 2.79
CA SER A 303 4.70 9.58 2.97
C SER A 303 5.51 8.58 2.16
N LEU A 304 4.95 7.41 1.91
CA LEU A 304 5.52 6.30 1.14
C LEU A 304 4.44 5.75 0.21
N VAL A 305 4.86 5.06 -0.84
CA VAL A 305 3.96 4.52 -1.85
C VAL A 305 4.31 3.07 -2.13
N GLN A 306 3.32 2.20 -2.20
CA GLN A 306 3.49 0.81 -2.63
C GLN A 306 2.73 0.53 -3.92
N LEU A 307 3.20 -0.44 -4.69
CA LEU A 307 2.52 -0.92 -5.90
C LEU A 307 2.60 -2.45 -6.02
N TYR A 308 1.68 -3.02 -6.80
CA TYR A 308 1.71 -4.41 -7.24
C TYR A 308 1.24 -4.51 -8.70
N THR A 309 -0.04 -4.20 -8.98
CA THR A 309 -0.65 -4.32 -10.31
C THR A 309 0.09 -3.51 -11.37
N GLY A 310 0.61 -2.32 -11.00
CA GLY A 310 1.44 -1.53 -11.90
C GLY A 310 2.65 -2.30 -12.43
N MET A 311 3.31 -3.13 -11.60
CA MET A 311 4.43 -3.97 -12.03
C MET A 311 4.00 -5.04 -13.04
N VAL A 312 2.80 -5.59 -12.91
CA VAL A 312 2.27 -6.58 -13.88
C VAL A 312 2.14 -5.97 -15.28
N TYR A 313 1.68 -4.71 -15.36
CA TYR A 313 1.44 -4.03 -16.64
C TYR A 313 2.66 -3.29 -17.19
N GLN A 314 3.48 -2.67 -16.35
CA GLN A 314 4.63 -1.84 -16.74
C GLN A 314 5.97 -2.60 -16.70
N GLY A 315 6.00 -3.76 -16.04
CA GLY A 315 7.17 -4.64 -15.96
C GLY A 315 8.12 -4.34 -14.80
N PRO A 316 9.22 -5.12 -14.71
CA PRO A 316 10.10 -5.12 -13.55
C PRO A 316 10.86 -3.79 -13.33
N ASN A 317 10.97 -2.93 -14.35
CA ASN A 317 11.67 -1.65 -14.26
C ASN A 317 10.79 -0.51 -13.68
N ILE A 318 9.59 -0.81 -13.21
CA ILE A 318 8.61 0.22 -12.82
C ILE A 318 9.11 1.09 -11.66
N ALA A 319 9.70 0.50 -10.62
CA ALA A 319 10.20 1.25 -9.47
C ALA A 319 11.29 2.27 -9.88
N TYR A 320 12.21 1.84 -10.73
CA TYR A 320 13.24 2.71 -11.29
C TYR A 320 12.66 3.85 -12.12
N LYS A 321 11.67 3.58 -12.98
CA LYS A 321 11.01 4.61 -13.78
C LYS A 321 10.29 5.64 -12.92
N ILE A 322 9.48 5.17 -11.98
CA ILE A 322 8.74 6.03 -11.04
C ILE A 322 9.71 6.92 -10.27
N SER A 323 10.82 6.37 -9.77
CA SER A 323 11.80 7.14 -9.03
C SER A 323 12.45 8.24 -9.87
N LYS A 324 12.76 7.96 -11.14
CA LYS A 324 13.26 9.00 -12.07
C LYS A 324 12.22 10.10 -12.31
N GLU A 325 10.98 9.72 -12.56
CA GLU A 325 9.88 10.67 -12.77
C GLU A 325 9.64 11.52 -11.52
N LEU A 326 9.73 10.92 -10.31
CA LEU A 326 9.60 11.66 -9.05
C LEU A 326 10.75 12.64 -8.82
N ILE A 327 11.99 12.32 -9.21
CA ILE A 327 13.12 13.25 -9.15
C ILE A 327 12.80 14.48 -9.99
N GLU A 328 12.34 14.31 -11.22
CA GLU A 328 11.99 15.44 -12.10
C GLU A 328 10.80 16.25 -11.56
N ILE A 329 9.78 15.58 -11.05
CA ILE A 329 8.64 16.25 -10.40
C ILE A 329 9.11 17.08 -9.20
N THR A 330 9.96 16.52 -8.33
CA THR A 330 10.49 17.22 -7.15
C THR A 330 11.30 18.44 -7.52
N LYS A 331 12.16 18.34 -8.55
CA LYS A 331 12.89 19.48 -9.10
C LYS A 331 11.97 20.60 -9.58
N ASN A 332 10.92 20.25 -10.31
CA ASN A 332 9.96 21.22 -10.86
C ASN A 332 9.18 21.96 -9.77
N HIS A 333 9.03 21.37 -8.58
CA HIS A 333 8.42 22.01 -7.42
C HIS A 333 9.39 22.88 -6.62
N SER A 334 10.69 22.91 -6.97
CA SER A 334 11.73 23.69 -6.28
C SER A 334 11.83 23.41 -4.77
N VAL A 335 11.52 22.17 -4.36
CA VAL A 335 11.65 21.70 -2.97
C VAL A 335 12.94 20.91 -2.80
N LYS A 336 13.44 20.83 -1.55
CA LYS A 336 14.69 20.13 -1.24
C LYS A 336 14.52 18.63 -1.22
N ASN A 337 13.31 18.16 -0.88
CA ASN A 337 12.99 16.74 -0.80
C ASN A 337 11.51 16.51 -1.05
N ILE A 338 11.16 15.34 -1.60
CA ILE A 338 9.80 14.95 -1.90
C ILE A 338 8.87 14.89 -0.66
N SER A 339 9.44 14.73 0.53
CA SER A 339 8.69 14.76 1.80
C SER A 339 8.00 16.10 2.07
N GLU A 340 8.50 17.20 1.50
CA GLU A 340 7.87 18.51 1.59
C GLU A 340 6.55 18.60 0.80
N LEU A 341 6.36 17.68 -0.14
CA LEU A 341 5.14 17.61 -0.96
C LEU A 341 4.03 16.75 -0.32
N VAL A 342 4.29 16.14 0.85
CA VAL A 342 3.30 15.30 1.52
C VAL A 342 2.12 16.13 2.02
N GLY A 343 0.93 15.83 1.49
CA GLY A 343 -0.32 16.46 1.91
C GLY A 343 -0.53 17.91 1.45
N ILE A 344 0.28 18.42 0.53
CA ILE A 344 0.13 19.80 0.03
C ILE A 344 -1.24 20.06 -0.61
N LYS A 345 -1.91 19.03 -1.13
CA LYS A 345 -3.26 19.15 -1.69
C LYS A 345 -4.29 19.58 -0.65
N LYS A 346 -4.05 19.34 0.65
CA LYS A 346 -4.85 19.85 1.75
C LYS A 346 -4.82 21.39 1.81
N TRP A 347 -3.66 21.99 1.57
CA TRP A 347 -3.46 23.45 1.63
C TRP A 347 -4.05 24.16 0.41
N SER A 348 -4.09 23.53 -0.76
CA SER A 348 -4.66 24.14 -1.96
C SER A 348 -6.15 24.48 -1.80
N TRP A 349 -6.91 23.67 -1.05
CA TRP A 349 -8.31 23.97 -0.74
C TRP A 349 -8.47 25.16 0.21
N LEU A 350 -7.65 25.28 1.24
CA LEU A 350 -7.67 26.42 2.16
C LEU A 350 -7.26 27.71 1.44
N VAL A 351 -6.20 27.68 0.64
CA VAL A 351 -5.75 28.81 -0.18
C VAL A 351 -6.83 29.21 -1.20
N THR A 352 -7.54 28.24 -1.78
CA THR A 352 -8.64 28.52 -2.72
C THR A 352 -9.85 29.12 -2.02
N LEU A 353 -10.20 28.66 -0.81
CA LEU A 353 -11.25 29.23 0.02
C LEU A 353 -10.89 30.64 0.51
N GLU A 354 -9.66 30.88 0.94
CA GLU A 354 -9.18 32.22 1.29
C GLU A 354 -9.19 33.17 0.10
N ARG A 355 -8.76 32.72 -1.08
CA ARG A 355 -8.84 33.51 -2.32
C ARG A 355 -10.30 33.81 -2.72
N LEU A 356 -11.19 32.82 -2.63
CA LEU A 356 -12.63 33.03 -2.86
C LEU A 356 -13.23 33.97 -1.83
N TYR A 357 -12.91 33.84 -0.55
CA TYR A 357 -13.37 34.70 0.51
C TYR A 357 -12.89 36.15 0.31
N ASN A 358 -11.60 36.33 0.01
CA ASN A 358 -11.01 37.62 -0.27
C ASN A 358 -11.59 38.25 -1.56
N HIS A 359 -11.86 37.42 -2.59
CA HIS A 359 -12.51 37.93 -3.82
C HIS A 359 -13.96 38.38 -3.58
N ILE A 360 -14.71 37.59 -2.83
CA ILE A 360 -16.09 37.95 -2.42
C ILE A 360 -16.09 39.23 -1.56
N PHE A 361 -15.13 39.35 -0.65
CA PHE A 361 -14.98 40.55 0.20
C PHE A 361 -14.61 41.80 -0.61
N TYR A 362 -13.74 41.64 -1.61
CA TYR A 362 -13.34 42.70 -2.51
C TYR A 362 -14.51 43.20 -3.40
N VAL A 363 -15.26 42.26 -3.97
CA VAL A 363 -16.47 42.57 -4.77
C VAL A 363 -17.54 43.24 -3.92
N LYS A 364 -17.73 42.78 -2.69
CA LYS A 364 -18.69 43.40 -1.74
C LYS A 364 -18.29 44.83 -1.36
N LYS A 365 -17.00 45.09 -1.17
CA LYS A 365 -16.44 46.43 -0.88
C LYS A 365 -16.56 47.36 -2.09
N MET A 366 -16.35 46.89 -3.30
CA MET A 366 -16.58 47.65 -4.52
C MET A 366 -18.07 48.01 -4.71
N TRP A 367 -18.97 47.06 -4.42
CA TRP A 367 -20.43 47.31 -4.53
C TRP A 367 -20.94 48.31 -3.52
N ILE A 368 -20.41 48.31 -2.28
CA ILE A 368 -20.73 49.29 -1.25
C ILE A 368 -20.24 50.70 -1.64
N ASN A 369 -19.00 50.80 -2.16
CA ASN A 369 -18.46 52.07 -2.62
C ASN A 369 -19.22 52.61 -3.83
N TRP A 370 -19.68 51.77 -4.76
CA TRP A 370 -20.49 52.21 -5.89
C TRP A 370 -21.87 52.73 -5.46
N LYS A 371 -22.50 52.13 -4.45
CA LYS A 371 -23.78 52.59 -3.89
C LYS A 371 -23.67 53.92 -3.12
N ASN A 372 -22.48 54.28 -2.64
CA ASN A 372 -22.25 55.54 -1.90
C ASN A 372 -21.79 56.69 -2.81
N THR A 373 -21.60 56.44 -4.10
CA THR A 373 -21.20 57.46 -5.10
C THR A 373 -22.25 57.67 -6.20
N SER A 374 -23.38 56.99 -6.13
CA SER A 374 -24.60 57.19 -6.90
C SER A 374 -25.73 57.69 -6.00
#